data_2259cfceea00fb2a53c25c5fb2bd5641
#
_entry.id   2259cfceea00fb2a53c25c5fb2bd5641
#
_cell.length_a   1.000
_cell.length_b   1.000
_cell.length_c   1.000
_cell.angle_alpha   90.00
_cell.angle_beta   90.00
_cell.angle_gamma   90.00
#
_symmetry.space_group_name_H-M   'P 1'
#
loop_
_entity.id
_entity.type
_entity.pdbx_description
1 polymer ?
#
loop_
_entity_poly.entity_id
_entity_poly.type
_entity_poly.pdbx_seq_one_letter_code
_entity_poly.pdbx_strand_id
1 'polypeptide(L)'
;FSLRPLRYVRMRYPNWQCCITGTTAEFQIFGEGYPAGTVMQSPIYDLGSVRNATGLRWAGEVPANTRAEIRTRSGNQLRESYVFHDKNGKEVTQKKYDKLIPSFKGQIDTVRGPGDDWSIWSQVYDSPGQGFLSPMPRRFIQFQVNFHSDDPQRAASLDEVVLTYDVPLAAATRAEIHPVEVRPGERTAFTYYLGWDASSGGRGFDQLLMRSSAEIEPGQIRLAGRVVAAEITRVEGGIDMVFADEFARGGLLEIDFASIIYRQRTPFAAFLASGRGDQRISQQVDEGDAHADIASERVAVSLPVVP
;
A
#
# COMPACT_ATOMS: atom_id res chain seq x y z
N PHE A 1 -13.55 8.16 44.74
CA PHE A 1 -13.58 6.71 44.97
C PHE A 1 -12.14 6.24 45.03
N SER A 2 -11.85 5.27 45.93
CA SER A 2 -10.55 4.61 45.92
C SER A 2 -10.42 3.71 44.67
N LEU A 3 -9.22 3.66 44.10
CA LEU A 3 -8.93 2.79 42.96
C LEU A 3 -9.13 1.32 43.35
N ARG A 4 -9.83 0.57 42.52
CA ARG A 4 -10.06 -0.87 42.68
C ARG A 4 -10.28 -1.51 41.31
N PRO A 5 -9.84 -2.75 41.08
CA PRO A 5 -10.10 -3.45 39.82
C PRO A 5 -11.60 -3.67 39.65
N LEU A 6 -12.12 -3.23 38.51
CA LEU A 6 -13.53 -3.35 38.15
C LEU A 6 -13.63 -4.03 36.76
N ARG A 7 -14.51 -5.02 36.65
CA ARG A 7 -14.86 -5.61 35.37
C ARG A 7 -16.14 -5.03 34.78
N TYR A 8 -17.08 -4.62 35.65
CA TYR A 8 -18.38 -4.06 35.25
C TYR A 8 -18.73 -2.90 36.17
N VAL A 9 -19.33 -1.86 35.58
CA VAL A 9 -19.90 -0.73 36.30
C VAL A 9 -21.39 -0.70 36.01
N ARG A 10 -22.21 -0.64 37.05
CA ARG A 10 -23.65 -0.49 36.95
C ARG A 10 -24.09 0.81 37.61
N MET A 11 -24.71 1.67 36.85
CA MET A 11 -25.37 2.86 37.36
C MET A 11 -26.83 2.50 37.71
N ARG A 12 -27.27 2.89 38.90
CA ARG A 12 -28.66 2.72 39.33
C ARG A 12 -29.21 4.09 39.78
N TYR A 13 -30.41 4.39 39.35
CA TYR A 13 -31.15 5.56 39.76
C TYR A 13 -32.20 5.10 40.80
N PRO A 14 -31.94 5.21 42.12
CA PRO A 14 -32.80 4.63 43.13
C PRO A 14 -34.12 5.37 43.33
N ASN A 15 -34.13 6.65 43.02
CA ASN A 15 -35.33 7.51 43.20
C ASN A 15 -35.74 8.09 41.86
N TRP A 16 -36.68 7.42 41.21
CA TRP A 16 -37.28 7.83 39.99
C TRP A 16 -38.61 8.56 40.31
N GLN A 17 -38.68 9.88 40.11
CA GLN A 17 -39.95 10.58 40.16
C GLN A 17 -40.79 10.24 38.92
N CYS A 18 -42.07 9.89 39.16
CA CYS A 18 -43.01 9.64 38.08
C CYS A 18 -42.96 10.78 37.05
N CYS A 19 -42.96 10.42 35.78
CA CYS A 19 -43.13 11.31 34.63
C CYS A 19 -41.93 12.21 34.27
N ILE A 20 -40.75 12.00 34.85
CA ILE A 20 -39.50 12.66 34.45
C ILE A 20 -38.53 11.58 34.01
N THR A 21 -38.14 11.57 32.74
CA THR A 21 -37.06 10.72 32.24
C THR A 21 -35.73 11.29 32.73
N GLY A 22 -35.04 10.55 33.60
CA GLY A 22 -33.63 10.85 33.92
C GLY A 22 -32.77 10.59 32.69
N THR A 23 -32.05 11.60 32.24
CA THR A 23 -31.08 11.47 31.15
C THR A 23 -29.67 11.62 31.72
N THR A 24 -28.76 10.71 31.31
CA THR A 24 -27.33 10.88 31.52
C THR A 24 -26.75 11.40 30.23
N ALA A 25 -26.19 12.61 30.25
CA ALA A 25 -25.57 13.19 29.06
C ALA A 25 -24.22 12.53 28.75
N GLU A 26 -23.48 12.16 29.79
CA GLU A 26 -22.17 11.51 29.64
C GLU A 26 -21.85 10.70 30.91
N PHE A 27 -21.16 9.58 30.71
CA PHE A 27 -20.65 8.76 31.79
C PHE A 27 -19.20 8.40 31.50
N GLN A 28 -18.27 8.91 32.27
CA GLN A 28 -16.84 8.70 32.11
C GLN A 28 -16.30 7.82 33.22
N ILE A 29 -15.47 6.82 32.87
CA ILE A 29 -14.75 5.97 33.80
C ILE A 29 -13.26 6.24 33.60
N PHE A 30 -12.60 6.69 34.65
CA PHE A 30 -11.16 6.89 34.68
C PHE A 30 -10.53 5.75 35.44
N GLY A 31 -9.49 5.14 34.83
CA GLY A 31 -8.69 4.07 35.43
C GLY A 31 -7.21 4.37 35.31
N GLU A 32 -6.40 3.74 36.16
CA GLU A 32 -4.96 3.69 35.99
C GLU A 32 -4.61 2.53 35.05
N GLY A 33 -3.55 2.71 34.26
CA GLY A 33 -3.01 1.69 33.36
C GLY A 33 -3.23 1.99 31.89
N TYR A 34 -2.72 1.11 31.08
CA TYR A 34 -2.76 1.21 29.62
C TYR A 34 -4.05 0.60 29.05
N PRO A 35 -4.59 1.15 27.98
CA PRO A 35 -5.74 0.57 27.28
C PRO A 35 -5.34 -0.77 26.65
N ALA A 36 -6.30 -1.70 26.55
CA ALA A 36 -6.11 -3.01 25.94
C ALA A 36 -5.73 -2.93 24.44
N GLY A 37 -6.09 -1.84 23.77
CA GLY A 37 -5.72 -1.60 22.38
C GLY A 37 -5.64 -0.11 22.07
N THR A 38 -4.65 0.28 21.29
CA THR A 38 -4.47 1.65 20.79
C THR A 38 -3.91 1.61 19.39
N VAL A 39 -4.49 2.45 18.51
CA VAL A 39 -4.02 2.60 17.14
C VAL A 39 -3.34 3.96 17.00
N MET A 40 -2.08 3.94 16.56
CA MET A 40 -1.34 5.13 16.19
C MET A 40 -1.15 5.15 14.67
N GLN A 41 -1.47 6.26 14.04
CA GLN A 41 -1.15 6.51 12.64
C GLN A 41 -0.14 7.65 12.55
N SER A 42 0.91 7.46 11.76
CA SER A 42 1.88 8.50 11.49
C SER A 42 1.27 9.62 10.62
N PRO A 43 1.84 10.81 10.59
CA PRO A 43 1.64 11.72 9.47
C PRO A 43 1.97 11.05 8.13
N ILE A 44 1.51 11.63 7.05
CA ILE A 44 1.96 11.24 5.70
C ILE A 44 3.34 11.82 5.47
N TYR A 45 4.31 10.96 5.20
CA TYR A 45 5.68 11.36 4.88
C TYR A 45 5.82 11.57 3.37
N ASP A 46 6.30 12.75 2.97
CA ASP A 46 6.67 13.09 1.61
C ASP A 46 8.17 12.85 1.41
N LEU A 47 8.53 11.93 0.54
CA LEU A 47 9.93 11.60 0.21
C LEU A 47 10.55 12.61 -0.77
N GLY A 48 9.82 13.70 -1.11
CA GLY A 48 10.24 14.75 -2.02
C GLY A 48 10.10 14.40 -3.49
N SER A 49 10.25 13.15 -3.85
CA SER A 49 10.03 12.59 -5.19
C SER A 49 9.63 11.11 -5.05
N VAL A 50 9.27 10.49 -6.17
CA VAL A 50 9.04 9.05 -6.22
C VAL A 50 10.32 8.32 -5.82
N ARG A 51 10.23 7.42 -4.83
CA ARG A 51 11.34 6.64 -4.27
C ARG A 51 10.96 5.17 -4.17
N ASN A 52 11.97 4.31 -4.22
CA ASN A 52 11.82 2.89 -4.01
C ASN A 52 12.20 2.56 -2.56
N ALA A 53 11.21 2.39 -1.67
CA ALA A 53 11.48 1.96 -0.31
C ALA A 53 11.89 0.48 -0.30
N THR A 54 12.99 0.19 0.36
CA THR A 54 13.63 -1.13 0.35
C THR A 54 13.44 -1.88 1.66
N GLY A 55 13.23 -1.18 2.78
CA GLY A 55 13.04 -1.82 4.07
C GLY A 55 12.52 -0.89 5.15
N LEU A 56 11.99 -1.50 6.21
CA LEU A 56 11.49 -0.83 7.39
C LEU A 56 12.14 -1.45 8.63
N ARG A 57 12.74 -0.62 9.45
CA ARG A 57 13.26 -1.01 10.77
C ARG A 57 12.59 -0.18 11.85
N TRP A 58 12.48 -0.76 13.02
CA TRP A 58 11.98 -0.05 14.21
C TRP A 58 12.69 -0.54 15.46
N ALA A 59 12.70 0.31 16.48
CA ALA A 59 13.14 -0.01 17.83
C ALA A 59 12.03 0.35 18.81
N GLY A 60 11.97 -0.39 19.91
CA GLY A 60 10.98 -0.22 20.98
C GLY A 60 10.98 -1.42 21.90
N GLU A 61 10.17 -1.34 22.95
CA GLU A 61 10.03 -2.41 23.91
C GLU A 61 8.67 -3.11 23.75
N VAL A 62 8.69 -4.44 23.76
CA VAL A 62 7.49 -5.27 23.71
C VAL A 62 7.50 -6.20 24.93
N PRO A 63 7.03 -5.72 26.10
CA PRO A 63 6.96 -6.52 27.32
C PRO A 63 6.04 -7.74 27.16
N ALA A 64 6.20 -8.73 28.05
CA ALA A 64 5.33 -9.89 28.08
C ALA A 64 3.85 -9.48 28.18
N ASN A 65 2.96 -10.19 27.47
CA ASN A 65 1.53 -9.91 27.32
C ASN A 65 1.21 -8.60 26.58
N THR A 66 2.18 -8.06 25.82
CA THR A 66 1.94 -6.93 24.92
C THR A 66 2.40 -7.27 23.50
N ARG A 67 1.95 -6.52 22.51
CA ARG A 67 2.43 -6.59 21.12
C ARG A 67 2.25 -5.26 20.39
N ALA A 68 3.12 -5.02 19.42
CA ALA A 68 3.05 -3.91 18.50
C ALA A 68 3.03 -4.46 17.07
N GLU A 69 2.00 -4.16 16.31
CA GLU A 69 1.82 -4.59 14.93
C GLU A 69 1.97 -3.39 14.02
N ILE A 70 3.02 -3.39 13.19
CA ILE A 70 3.30 -2.30 12.25
C ILE A 70 2.79 -2.67 10.86
N ARG A 71 2.17 -1.70 10.19
CA ARG A 71 1.72 -1.78 8.80
C ARG A 71 2.06 -0.49 8.08
N THR A 72 2.22 -0.58 6.77
CA THR A 72 2.48 0.59 5.91
C THR A 72 1.44 0.70 4.80
N ARG A 73 1.35 1.87 4.22
CA ARG A 73 0.69 2.13 2.94
C ARG A 73 1.41 3.22 2.18
N SER A 74 1.23 3.28 0.88
CA SER A 74 1.96 4.19 0.00
C SER A 74 1.10 4.67 -1.15
N GLY A 75 1.45 5.83 -1.73
CA GLY A 75 0.77 6.43 -2.88
C GLY A 75 1.56 7.58 -3.49
N ASN A 76 1.09 8.12 -4.61
CA ASN A 76 1.70 9.25 -5.30
C ASN A 76 0.84 10.52 -5.23
N GLN A 77 -0.43 10.41 -4.85
CA GLN A 77 -1.36 11.52 -4.82
C GLN A 77 -1.88 11.79 -3.42
N LEU A 78 -2.12 13.05 -3.11
CA LEU A 78 -2.80 13.46 -1.89
C LEU A 78 -4.17 14.02 -2.28
N ARG A 79 -5.18 13.68 -1.48
CA ARG A 79 -6.49 14.31 -1.54
C ARG A 79 -6.51 15.45 -0.53
N GLU A 80 -6.90 16.63 -0.98
CA GLU A 80 -7.15 17.76 -0.10
C GLU A 80 -8.64 17.79 0.28
N SER A 81 -8.89 17.99 1.54
CA SER A 81 -10.22 18.25 2.10
C SER A 81 -10.18 19.50 2.97
N TYR A 82 -11.30 20.15 3.10
CA TYR A 82 -11.39 21.42 3.83
C TYR A 82 -12.27 21.24 5.05
N VAL A 83 -11.76 21.68 6.21
CA VAL A 83 -12.49 21.74 7.46
C VAL A 83 -12.84 23.20 7.72
N PHE A 84 -14.12 23.48 7.81
CA PHE A 84 -14.66 24.83 7.95
C PHE A 84 -14.97 25.11 9.41
N HIS A 85 -14.55 26.27 9.92
CA HIS A 85 -14.82 26.69 11.30
C HIS A 85 -15.67 27.95 11.33
N ASP A 86 -16.51 28.09 12.36
CA ASP A 86 -17.12 29.35 12.67
C ASP A 86 -16.12 30.28 13.41
N LYS A 87 -16.53 31.52 13.68
CA LYS A 87 -15.71 32.53 14.39
C LYS A 87 -15.21 32.09 15.77
N ASN A 88 -15.87 31.11 16.36
CA ASN A 88 -15.50 30.58 17.68
C ASN A 88 -14.59 29.34 17.59
N GLY A 89 -14.15 28.99 16.38
CA GLY A 89 -13.32 27.80 16.14
C GLY A 89 -14.10 26.48 16.15
N LYS A 90 -15.44 26.52 16.17
CA LYS A 90 -16.25 25.31 16.09
C LYS A 90 -16.34 24.82 14.66
N GLU A 91 -16.05 23.53 14.43
CA GLU A 91 -16.22 22.88 13.13
C GLU A 91 -17.69 22.91 12.67
N VAL A 92 -17.89 23.28 11.42
CA VAL A 92 -19.19 23.35 10.76
C VAL A 92 -19.11 22.71 9.37
N THR A 93 -20.22 22.24 8.85
CA THR A 93 -20.29 21.75 7.48
C THR A 93 -20.13 22.89 6.47
N GLN A 94 -19.58 22.60 5.28
CA GLN A 94 -19.44 23.58 4.20
C GLN A 94 -20.76 24.30 3.92
N LYS A 95 -21.87 23.56 3.80
CA LYS A 95 -23.23 24.14 3.59
C LYS A 95 -23.64 25.14 4.66
N LYS A 96 -23.23 24.93 5.92
CA LYS A 96 -23.48 25.86 7.01
C LYS A 96 -22.54 27.06 6.92
N TYR A 97 -21.24 26.82 6.65
CA TYR A 97 -20.24 27.87 6.51
C TYR A 97 -20.60 28.86 5.40
N ASP A 98 -21.08 28.37 4.24
CA ASP A 98 -21.46 29.24 3.11
C ASP A 98 -22.61 30.19 3.46
N LYS A 99 -23.50 29.77 4.37
CA LYS A 99 -24.63 30.58 4.86
C LYS A 99 -24.26 31.56 5.96
N LEU A 100 -23.07 31.45 6.55
CA LEU A 100 -22.62 32.41 7.57
C LEU A 100 -22.30 33.77 6.93
N ILE A 101 -22.67 34.84 7.60
CA ILE A 101 -22.17 36.16 7.21
C ILE A 101 -20.68 36.28 7.51
N PRO A 102 -19.92 37.13 6.79
CA PRO A 102 -18.48 37.20 6.89
C PRO A 102 -17.90 37.30 8.31
N SER A 103 -18.56 38.05 9.20
CA SER A 103 -18.15 38.25 10.60
C SER A 103 -18.30 36.97 11.48
N PHE A 104 -19.01 35.97 11.01
CA PHE A 104 -19.22 34.68 11.70
C PHE A 104 -18.44 33.53 11.07
N LYS A 105 -17.74 33.77 9.95
CA LYS A 105 -16.85 32.81 9.33
C LYS A 105 -15.50 32.78 10.05
N GLY A 106 -15.08 31.59 10.45
CA GLY A 106 -13.74 31.31 10.95
C GLY A 106 -12.80 30.85 9.86
N GLN A 107 -11.69 30.25 10.25
CA GLN A 107 -10.69 29.73 9.34
C GLN A 107 -11.19 28.50 8.57
N ILE A 108 -10.56 28.24 7.44
CA ILE A 108 -10.71 27.00 6.68
C ILE A 108 -9.36 26.28 6.78
N ASP A 109 -9.37 25.11 7.37
CA ASP A 109 -8.16 24.27 7.43
C ASP A 109 -8.12 23.33 6.25
N THR A 110 -6.96 23.22 5.62
CA THR A 110 -6.72 22.23 4.57
C THR A 110 -6.13 20.97 5.19
N VAL A 111 -6.86 19.86 5.09
CA VAL A 111 -6.42 18.55 5.55
C VAL A 111 -6.00 17.73 4.35
N ARG A 112 -4.78 17.22 4.37
CA ARG A 112 -4.25 16.33 3.34
C ARG A 112 -4.33 14.89 3.81
N GLY A 113 -4.97 14.07 2.99
CA GLY A 113 -5.14 12.63 3.21
C GLY A 113 -4.69 11.82 1.99
N PRO A 114 -4.73 10.48 2.10
CA PRO A 114 -4.45 9.60 0.98
C PRO A 114 -5.35 9.89 -0.23
N GLY A 115 -4.76 9.95 -1.41
CA GLY A 115 -5.46 10.04 -2.69
C GLY A 115 -5.98 8.70 -3.19
N ASP A 116 -6.48 8.66 -4.42
CA ASP A 116 -7.15 7.48 -4.98
C ASP A 116 -6.17 6.36 -5.39
N ASP A 117 -4.89 6.69 -5.59
CA ASP A 117 -3.83 5.74 -5.95
C ASP A 117 -3.12 5.10 -4.76
N TRP A 118 -3.59 5.36 -3.54
CA TRP A 118 -2.99 4.76 -2.36
C TRP A 118 -3.33 3.29 -2.20
N SER A 119 -2.32 2.51 -1.79
CA SER A 119 -2.54 1.13 -1.41
C SER A 119 -3.41 1.03 -0.15
N ILE A 120 -4.04 -0.13 0.03
CA ILE A 120 -4.54 -0.54 1.34
C ILE A 120 -3.36 -0.72 2.30
N TRP A 121 -3.64 -0.85 3.60
CA TRP A 121 -2.62 -1.20 4.58
C TRP A 121 -1.99 -2.56 4.25
N SER A 122 -0.67 -2.66 4.35
CA SER A 122 0.07 -3.90 4.15
C SER A 122 -0.33 -4.97 5.17
N GLN A 123 0.17 -6.18 4.99
CA GLN A 123 0.25 -7.14 6.07
C GLN A 123 1.12 -6.58 7.21
N VAL A 124 1.02 -7.19 8.40
CA VAL A 124 1.89 -6.85 9.54
C VAL A 124 3.33 -7.24 9.19
N TYR A 125 4.27 -6.38 9.56
CA TYR A 125 5.70 -6.71 9.48
C TYR A 125 6.07 -7.72 10.56
N ASP A 126 6.75 -8.78 10.16
CA ASP A 126 7.15 -9.87 11.07
C ASP A 126 8.37 -9.51 11.93
N SER A 127 9.29 -8.71 11.38
CA SER A 127 10.55 -8.37 12.06
C SER A 127 11.13 -7.04 11.57
N PRO A 128 11.89 -6.32 12.43
CA PRO A 128 12.66 -5.15 12.02
C PRO A 128 13.69 -5.49 10.93
N GLY A 129 13.72 -4.67 9.87
CA GLY A 129 14.62 -4.88 8.72
C GLY A 129 14.03 -5.70 7.60
N GLN A 130 12.79 -6.16 7.73
CA GLN A 130 12.05 -6.78 6.64
C GLN A 130 11.93 -5.82 5.45
N GLY A 131 11.92 -6.38 4.23
CA GLY A 131 11.65 -5.63 3.01
C GLY A 131 10.33 -4.86 3.07
N PHE A 132 10.25 -3.73 2.38
CA PHE A 132 9.06 -2.88 2.41
C PHE A 132 7.86 -3.60 1.76
N LEU A 133 6.72 -3.66 2.48
CA LEU A 133 5.57 -4.49 2.09
C LEU A 133 4.51 -3.76 1.26
N SER A 134 4.52 -2.41 1.26
CA SER A 134 3.59 -1.65 0.42
C SER A 134 4.13 -1.47 -1.00
N PRO A 135 3.28 -1.23 -2.01
CA PRO A 135 3.72 -1.01 -3.39
C PRO A 135 4.75 0.10 -3.50
N MET A 136 5.81 -0.13 -4.29
CA MET A 136 6.87 0.83 -4.60
C MET A 136 7.22 0.76 -6.09
N PRO A 137 7.66 1.85 -6.72
CA PRO A 137 8.07 3.15 -6.13
C PRO A 137 6.89 4.10 -5.86
N ARG A 138 6.97 4.89 -4.79
CA ARG A 138 5.95 5.88 -4.41
C ARG A 138 6.61 7.11 -3.78
N ARG A 139 5.89 8.26 -3.81
CA ARG A 139 6.33 9.50 -3.20
C ARG A 139 5.93 9.63 -1.74
N PHE A 140 4.75 9.13 -1.41
CA PHE A 140 4.18 9.28 -0.07
C PHE A 140 4.06 7.95 0.63
N ILE A 141 4.37 7.95 1.92
CA ILE A 141 4.31 6.76 2.78
C ILE A 141 3.62 7.14 4.09
N GLN A 142 2.86 6.20 4.64
CA GLN A 142 2.31 6.30 5.97
C GLN A 142 2.43 4.95 6.67
N PHE A 143 2.70 4.94 7.98
CA PHE A 143 2.64 3.73 8.77
C PHE A 143 1.59 3.82 9.88
N GLN A 144 1.12 2.66 10.31
CA GLN A 144 0.20 2.49 11.41
C GLN A 144 0.79 1.46 12.36
N VAL A 145 0.64 1.73 13.66
CA VAL A 145 1.00 0.79 14.72
C VAL A 145 -0.22 0.48 15.55
N ASN A 146 -0.54 -0.80 15.69
CA ASN A 146 -1.56 -1.28 16.58
C ASN A 146 -0.87 -1.85 17.83
N PHE A 147 -1.03 -1.16 18.95
CA PHE A 147 -0.56 -1.63 20.24
C PHE A 147 -1.66 -2.43 20.92
N HIS A 148 -1.30 -3.58 21.48
CA HIS A 148 -2.19 -4.43 22.25
C HIS A 148 -1.54 -4.76 23.60
N SER A 149 -2.35 -4.76 24.65
CA SER A 149 -1.92 -5.20 25.97
C SER A 149 -3.02 -6.02 26.66
N ASP A 150 -2.64 -7.19 27.14
CA ASP A 150 -3.47 -8.03 28.00
C ASP A 150 -3.21 -7.74 29.49
N ASP A 151 -2.23 -6.86 29.81
CA ASP A 151 -1.86 -6.43 31.15
C ASP A 151 -1.94 -4.89 31.26
N PRO A 152 -2.90 -4.35 32.03
CA PRO A 152 -3.04 -2.90 32.15
C PRO A 152 -1.81 -2.18 32.72
N GLN A 153 -0.88 -2.89 33.35
CA GLN A 153 0.34 -2.32 33.92
C GLN A 153 1.51 -2.29 32.93
N ARG A 154 1.33 -2.82 31.74
CA ARG A 154 2.36 -2.91 30.71
C ARG A 154 1.84 -2.42 29.36
N ALA A 155 2.70 -1.75 28.63
CA ALA A 155 2.43 -1.36 27.24
C ALA A 155 3.67 -1.60 26.38
N ALA A 156 3.46 -1.95 25.12
CA ALA A 156 4.52 -1.87 24.13
C ALA A 156 4.82 -0.40 23.82
N SER A 157 6.09 -0.09 23.57
CA SER A 157 6.53 1.23 23.09
C SER A 157 7.19 1.14 21.73
N LEU A 158 7.20 2.24 21.03
CA LEU A 158 7.90 2.41 19.77
C LEU A 158 8.72 3.69 19.87
N ASP A 159 10.04 3.55 19.82
CA ASP A 159 10.97 4.67 20.02
C ASP A 159 11.41 5.25 18.68
N GLU A 160 11.59 4.39 17.68
CA GLU A 160 12.10 4.79 16.36
C GLU A 160 11.49 3.93 15.26
N VAL A 161 11.24 4.55 14.10
CA VAL A 161 10.95 3.88 12.83
C VAL A 161 11.88 4.43 11.77
N VAL A 162 12.67 3.55 11.14
CA VAL A 162 13.61 3.91 10.08
C VAL A 162 13.16 3.30 8.77
N LEU A 163 12.92 4.17 7.78
CA LEU A 163 12.65 3.78 6.40
C LEU A 163 13.94 3.88 5.59
N THR A 164 14.31 2.79 4.93
CA THR A 164 15.39 2.79 3.92
C THR A 164 14.76 2.88 2.53
N TYR A 165 15.31 3.76 1.68
CA TYR A 165 14.82 3.94 0.32
C TYR A 165 15.94 4.33 -0.63
N ASP A 166 15.71 4.11 -1.92
CA ASP A 166 16.66 4.37 -3.00
C ASP A 166 15.96 5.10 -4.17
N VAL A 167 16.74 5.49 -5.17
CA VAL A 167 16.21 6.01 -6.43
C VAL A 167 15.53 4.85 -7.18
N PRO A 168 14.37 5.06 -7.82
CA PRO A 168 13.73 4.03 -8.63
C PRO A 168 14.61 3.55 -9.78
N LEU A 169 14.50 2.29 -10.15
CA LEU A 169 15.16 1.74 -11.34
C LEU A 169 14.58 2.37 -12.61
N ALA A 170 13.27 2.53 -12.64
CA ALA A 170 12.54 3.21 -13.71
C ALA A 170 11.36 4.02 -13.13
N ALA A 171 10.97 5.10 -13.81
CA ALA A 171 9.81 5.89 -13.44
C ALA A 171 8.56 5.43 -14.19
N ALA A 172 7.40 5.68 -13.60
CA ALA A 172 6.08 5.50 -14.19
C ALA A 172 5.89 4.13 -14.90
N THR A 173 6.40 3.07 -14.28
CA THR A 173 6.26 1.70 -14.83
C THR A 173 4.81 1.29 -14.89
N ARG A 174 4.37 0.78 -16.05
CA ARG A 174 3.03 0.24 -16.26
C ARG A 174 3.13 -1.09 -16.99
N ALA A 175 2.24 -2.01 -16.64
CA ALA A 175 2.16 -3.26 -17.36
C ALA A 175 0.71 -3.69 -17.58
N GLU A 176 0.51 -4.37 -18.69
CA GLU A 176 -0.72 -5.02 -19.04
C GLU A 176 -0.48 -6.31 -19.82
N ILE A 177 -1.47 -7.17 -19.89
CA ILE A 177 -1.40 -8.46 -20.59
C ILE A 177 -2.54 -8.59 -21.60
N HIS A 178 -2.27 -9.27 -22.68
CA HIS A 178 -3.29 -9.63 -23.67
C HIS A 178 -3.09 -11.08 -24.13
N PRO A 179 -4.18 -11.89 -24.26
CA PRO A 179 -5.57 -11.62 -23.87
C PRO A 179 -5.79 -11.65 -22.35
N VAL A 180 -6.84 -11.01 -21.85
CA VAL A 180 -7.21 -11.00 -20.41
C VAL A 180 -8.27 -12.03 -20.03
N GLU A 181 -8.96 -12.62 -21.03
CA GLU A 181 -9.94 -13.67 -20.84
C GLU A 181 -9.58 -14.87 -21.72
N VAL A 182 -9.57 -16.06 -21.13
CA VAL A 182 -9.18 -17.31 -21.80
C VAL A 182 -10.03 -18.47 -21.34
N ARG A 183 -10.04 -19.55 -22.12
CA ARG A 183 -10.72 -20.80 -21.72
C ARG A 183 -9.88 -21.59 -20.74
N PRO A 184 -10.51 -22.18 -19.70
CA PRO A 184 -9.79 -22.96 -18.72
C PRO A 184 -9.15 -24.20 -19.34
N GLY A 185 -7.88 -24.48 -19.01
CA GLY A 185 -7.17 -25.66 -19.45
C GLY A 185 -6.65 -25.62 -20.89
N GLU A 186 -6.92 -24.56 -21.64
CA GLU A 186 -6.36 -24.39 -22.99
C GLU A 186 -4.99 -23.68 -22.93
N ARG A 187 -4.03 -24.18 -23.71
CA ARG A 187 -2.73 -23.51 -23.87
C ARG A 187 -2.93 -22.25 -24.72
N THR A 188 -2.77 -21.09 -24.13
CA THR A 188 -3.01 -19.78 -24.74
C THR A 188 -1.70 -19.03 -24.88
N ALA A 189 -1.52 -18.35 -26.01
CA ALA A 189 -0.44 -17.39 -26.23
C ALA A 189 -0.81 -16.02 -25.64
N PHE A 190 0.12 -15.42 -24.92
CA PHE A 190 -0.02 -14.11 -24.30
C PHE A 190 1.12 -13.20 -24.74
N THR A 191 0.85 -11.90 -24.75
CA THR A 191 1.88 -10.87 -24.77
C THR A 191 1.73 -10.01 -23.52
N TYR A 192 2.80 -9.87 -22.77
CA TYR A 192 2.92 -8.97 -21.64
C TYR A 192 3.62 -7.70 -22.10
N TYR A 193 2.98 -6.58 -21.92
CA TYR A 193 3.50 -5.26 -22.26
C TYR A 193 3.98 -4.58 -21.00
N LEU A 194 5.22 -4.06 -21.03
CA LEU A 194 5.83 -3.30 -19.94
C LEU A 194 6.35 -1.99 -20.50
N GLY A 195 5.65 -0.90 -20.15
CA GLY A 195 6.07 0.45 -20.47
C GLY A 195 6.73 1.13 -19.26
N TRP A 196 7.72 1.96 -19.51
CA TRP A 196 8.35 2.79 -18.47
C TRP A 196 8.89 4.09 -19.04
N ASP A 197 8.98 5.11 -18.19
CA ASP A 197 9.67 6.36 -18.49
C ASP A 197 11.08 6.36 -17.93
N ALA A 198 11.96 7.11 -18.58
CA ALA A 198 13.27 7.41 -18.01
C ALA A 198 13.07 8.22 -16.72
N SER A 199 13.55 7.71 -15.59
CA SER A 199 13.58 8.52 -14.38
C SER A 199 14.76 9.51 -14.45
N SER A 200 14.53 10.76 -14.05
CA SER A 200 15.62 11.70 -13.83
C SER A 200 16.49 11.19 -12.68
N GLY A 201 17.64 10.62 -12.99
CA GLY A 201 18.55 9.99 -12.05
C GLY A 201 18.26 8.54 -11.73
N GLY A 202 17.36 7.86 -12.49
CA GLY A 202 17.13 6.42 -12.38
C GLY A 202 18.38 5.61 -12.75
N ARG A 203 18.55 4.47 -12.07
CA ARG A 203 19.72 3.59 -12.28
C ARG A 203 19.59 2.71 -13.51
N GLY A 204 18.38 2.58 -14.08
CA GLY A 204 18.08 1.57 -15.08
C GLY A 204 17.90 0.17 -14.46
N PHE A 205 17.54 -0.79 -15.30
CA PHE A 205 17.43 -2.21 -14.91
C PHE A 205 17.95 -3.11 -16.04
N ASP A 206 18.50 -4.24 -15.66
CA ASP A 206 19.01 -5.26 -16.58
C ASP A 206 18.36 -6.63 -16.34
N GLN A 207 17.34 -6.67 -15.47
CA GLN A 207 16.69 -7.91 -15.07
C GLN A 207 15.19 -7.70 -14.86
N LEU A 208 14.39 -8.68 -15.28
CA LEU A 208 12.95 -8.72 -15.08
C LEU A 208 12.53 -10.09 -14.55
N LEU A 209 11.91 -10.06 -13.36
CA LEU A 209 11.32 -11.25 -12.75
C LEU A 209 9.81 -11.22 -12.97
N MET A 210 9.26 -12.20 -13.67
CA MET A 210 7.80 -12.41 -13.79
C MET A 210 7.36 -13.53 -12.87
N ARG A 211 6.32 -13.27 -12.06
CA ARG A 211 5.74 -14.25 -11.14
C ARG A 211 4.28 -14.51 -11.44
N SER A 212 3.90 -15.78 -11.43
CA SER A 212 2.52 -16.23 -11.57
C SER A 212 2.32 -17.57 -10.87
N SER A 213 1.07 -17.88 -10.55
CA SER A 213 0.68 -19.24 -10.14
C SER A 213 0.50 -20.21 -11.31
N ALA A 214 0.49 -19.70 -12.54
CA ALA A 214 0.51 -20.51 -13.77
C ALA A 214 1.94 -20.63 -14.31
N GLU A 215 2.23 -21.73 -14.96
CA GLU A 215 3.54 -21.92 -15.60
C GLU A 215 3.69 -20.95 -16.78
N ILE A 216 4.84 -20.31 -16.89
CA ILE A 216 5.19 -19.40 -17.97
C ILE A 216 6.15 -20.13 -18.92
N GLU A 217 5.72 -20.35 -20.14
CA GLU A 217 6.57 -20.86 -21.23
C GLU A 217 7.05 -19.65 -22.03
N PRO A 218 8.31 -19.19 -21.87
CA PRO A 218 8.80 -17.98 -22.50
C PRO A 218 8.88 -18.11 -24.01
N GLY A 219 8.53 -17.04 -24.70
CA GLY A 219 8.64 -16.89 -26.14
C GLY A 219 9.63 -15.78 -26.52
N GLN A 220 9.26 -14.96 -27.49
CA GLN A 220 10.08 -13.87 -27.99
C GLN A 220 9.95 -12.63 -27.09
N ILE A 221 11.05 -11.90 -26.94
CA ILE A 221 11.08 -10.62 -26.22
C ILE A 221 11.48 -9.53 -27.22
N ARG A 222 10.72 -8.43 -27.21
CA ARG A 222 10.96 -7.27 -28.08
C ARG A 222 11.04 -5.98 -27.27
N LEU A 223 12.00 -5.12 -27.60
CA LEU A 223 12.11 -3.76 -27.10
C LEU A 223 11.80 -2.81 -28.24
N ALA A 224 10.73 -2.03 -28.10
CA ALA A 224 10.23 -1.13 -29.15
C ALA A 224 10.15 -1.84 -30.53
N GLY A 225 9.56 -3.04 -30.57
CA GLY A 225 9.38 -3.89 -31.75
C GLY A 225 10.64 -4.62 -32.23
N ARG A 226 11.81 -4.42 -31.64
CA ARG A 226 13.06 -5.13 -31.99
C ARG A 226 13.31 -6.28 -31.04
N VAL A 227 13.62 -7.46 -31.60
CA VAL A 227 13.96 -8.64 -30.80
C VAL A 227 15.21 -8.39 -29.96
N VAL A 228 15.09 -8.67 -28.67
CA VAL A 228 16.20 -8.63 -27.71
C VAL A 228 16.41 -10.00 -27.07
N ALA A 229 17.65 -10.36 -26.83
CA ALA A 229 17.99 -11.60 -26.16
C ALA A 229 18.00 -11.41 -24.65
N ALA A 230 17.53 -12.41 -23.92
CA ALA A 230 17.66 -12.49 -22.48
C ALA A 230 18.07 -13.92 -22.07
N GLU A 231 18.88 -14.04 -21.04
CA GLU A 231 19.07 -15.30 -20.36
C GLU A 231 17.87 -15.57 -19.46
N ILE A 232 17.11 -16.63 -19.76
CA ILE A 232 15.88 -16.94 -19.05
C ILE A 232 16.08 -18.13 -18.15
N THR A 233 15.85 -17.94 -16.85
CA THR A 233 15.93 -18.98 -15.83
C THR A 233 14.56 -19.20 -15.20
N ARG A 234 14.12 -20.46 -15.07
CA ARG A 234 12.94 -20.81 -14.29
C ARG A 234 13.24 -20.69 -12.79
N VAL A 235 12.36 -19.99 -12.08
CA VAL A 235 12.44 -19.82 -10.63
C VAL A 235 11.14 -20.29 -10.00
N GLU A 236 11.11 -20.43 -8.68
CA GLU A 236 9.89 -20.77 -7.98
C GLU A 236 8.79 -19.70 -8.23
N GLY A 237 7.67 -20.15 -8.81
CA GLY A 237 6.55 -19.31 -9.13
C GLY A 237 6.76 -18.32 -10.29
N GLY A 238 7.69 -18.61 -11.24
CA GLY A 238 7.87 -17.73 -12.39
C GLY A 238 9.13 -17.94 -13.21
N ILE A 239 9.52 -16.86 -13.89
CA ILE A 239 10.75 -16.80 -14.70
C ILE A 239 11.55 -15.55 -14.38
N ASP A 240 12.86 -15.66 -14.41
CA ASP A 240 13.82 -14.57 -14.28
C ASP A 240 14.52 -14.36 -15.62
N MET A 241 14.51 -13.14 -16.14
CA MET A 241 15.04 -12.73 -17.43
C MET A 241 16.17 -11.73 -17.19
N VAL A 242 17.39 -12.06 -17.59
CA VAL A 242 18.58 -11.20 -17.50
C VAL A 242 18.96 -10.73 -18.88
N PHE A 243 19.06 -9.44 -19.07
CA PHE A 243 19.43 -8.80 -20.33
C PHE A 243 20.92 -8.45 -20.35
N ALA A 244 21.50 -8.42 -21.54
CA ALA A 244 22.90 -8.02 -21.71
C ALA A 244 23.10 -6.51 -21.50
N ASP A 245 22.11 -5.71 -21.87
CA ASP A 245 22.12 -4.25 -21.77
C ASP A 245 21.22 -3.76 -20.67
N GLU A 246 21.60 -2.64 -20.03
CA GLU A 246 20.80 -1.95 -19.04
C GLU A 246 19.77 -1.01 -19.70
N PHE A 247 18.51 -1.09 -19.28
CA PHE A 247 17.43 -0.25 -19.77
C PHE A 247 17.31 1.03 -18.93
N ALA A 248 18.16 2.00 -19.22
CA ALA A 248 18.19 3.29 -18.52
C ALA A 248 17.25 4.35 -19.11
N ARG A 249 16.82 4.18 -20.37
CA ARG A 249 15.92 5.10 -21.07
C ARG A 249 14.51 4.55 -21.07
N GLY A 250 13.49 5.41 -21.19
CA GLY A 250 12.11 5.00 -21.37
C GLY A 250 11.92 4.07 -22.57
N GLY A 251 10.98 3.16 -22.48
CA GLY A 251 10.74 2.18 -23.53
C GLY A 251 9.49 1.34 -23.31
N LEU A 252 9.24 0.46 -24.27
CA LEU A 252 8.20 -0.56 -24.23
C LEU A 252 8.83 -1.93 -24.48
N LEU A 253 8.70 -2.83 -23.52
CA LEU A 253 9.09 -4.23 -23.64
C LEU A 253 7.83 -5.08 -23.88
N GLU A 254 7.88 -5.92 -24.90
CA GLU A 254 6.84 -6.88 -25.23
C GLU A 254 7.41 -8.28 -24.99
N ILE A 255 6.73 -9.07 -24.18
CA ILE A 255 7.19 -10.40 -23.78
C ILE A 255 6.12 -11.41 -24.18
N ASP A 256 6.37 -12.16 -25.23
CA ASP A 256 5.50 -13.26 -25.64
C ASP A 256 5.76 -14.48 -24.77
N PHE A 257 4.70 -15.15 -24.38
CA PHE A 257 4.77 -16.43 -23.68
C PHE A 257 3.50 -17.24 -23.89
N ALA A 258 3.54 -18.51 -23.51
CA ALA A 258 2.36 -19.35 -23.47
C ALA A 258 2.12 -19.83 -22.03
N SER A 259 0.86 -20.04 -21.70
CA SER A 259 0.45 -20.56 -20.39
C SER A 259 -0.88 -21.28 -20.46
N ILE A 260 -1.18 -22.11 -19.44
CA ILE A 260 -2.48 -22.76 -19.25
C ILE A 260 -3.08 -22.24 -17.95
N ILE A 261 -4.28 -21.69 -18.02
CA ILE A 261 -4.95 -21.06 -16.89
C ILE A 261 -6.03 -21.99 -16.34
N TYR A 262 -5.98 -22.25 -15.04
CA TYR A 262 -6.96 -23.08 -14.31
C TYR A 262 -7.71 -22.32 -13.23
N ARG A 263 -7.19 -21.15 -12.78
CA ARG A 263 -7.80 -20.37 -11.71
C ARG A 263 -8.63 -19.24 -12.26
N GLN A 264 -9.74 -18.92 -11.58
CA GLN A 264 -10.65 -17.85 -11.95
C GLN A 264 -9.95 -16.50 -12.19
N ARG A 265 -8.91 -16.21 -11.45
CA ARG A 265 -8.03 -15.06 -11.63
C ARG A 265 -6.58 -15.48 -11.43
N THR A 266 -5.76 -15.24 -12.43
CA THR A 266 -4.33 -15.58 -12.41
C THR A 266 -3.52 -14.32 -12.69
N PRO A 267 -2.86 -13.72 -11.69
CA PRO A 267 -2.00 -12.56 -11.88
C PRO A 267 -0.64 -12.97 -12.47
N PHE A 268 -0.07 -12.06 -13.27
CA PHE A 268 1.29 -12.09 -13.77
C PHE A 268 2.01 -10.83 -13.28
N ALA A 269 2.57 -10.89 -12.09
CA ALA A 269 3.28 -9.76 -11.49
C ALA A 269 4.72 -9.67 -12.03
N ALA A 270 5.17 -8.46 -12.31
CA ALA A 270 6.53 -8.21 -12.77
C ALA A 270 7.31 -7.35 -11.77
N PHE A 271 8.61 -7.62 -11.68
CA PHE A 271 9.57 -6.90 -10.85
C PHE A 271 10.81 -6.60 -11.68
N LEU A 272 11.15 -5.33 -11.82
CA LEU A 272 12.43 -4.90 -12.37
C LEU A 272 13.51 -5.17 -11.33
N ALA A 273 14.71 -5.51 -11.78
CA ALA A 273 15.84 -5.62 -10.89
C ALA A 273 17.14 -5.10 -11.55
N SER A 274 18.08 -4.71 -10.70
CA SER A 274 19.43 -4.34 -11.08
C SER A 274 20.39 -4.78 -9.97
N GLY A 275 21.60 -5.17 -10.35
CA GLY A 275 22.60 -5.70 -9.43
C GLY A 275 22.49 -7.20 -9.19
N ARG A 276 23.43 -7.76 -8.45
CA ARG A 276 23.54 -9.21 -8.18
C ARG A 276 23.74 -9.49 -6.69
N GLY A 277 23.25 -10.64 -6.24
CA GLY A 277 23.40 -11.09 -4.86
C GLY A 277 22.74 -10.13 -3.85
N ASP A 278 23.41 -9.85 -2.75
CA ASP A 278 22.92 -8.99 -1.66
C ASP A 278 22.75 -7.51 -2.04
N GLN A 279 23.29 -7.10 -3.19
CA GLN A 279 23.16 -5.73 -3.72
C GLN A 279 22.04 -5.60 -4.75
N ARG A 280 21.25 -6.64 -4.95
CA ARG A 280 20.12 -6.62 -5.89
C ARG A 280 19.04 -5.68 -5.40
N ILE A 281 18.78 -4.63 -6.18
CA ILE A 281 17.65 -3.73 -5.99
C ILE A 281 16.50 -4.26 -6.83
N SER A 282 15.31 -4.32 -6.26
CA SER A 282 14.10 -4.71 -7.00
C SER A 282 13.03 -3.62 -6.89
N GLN A 283 12.20 -3.52 -7.93
CA GLN A 283 11.09 -2.58 -8.03
C GLN A 283 9.89 -3.28 -8.64
N GLN A 284 8.75 -3.21 -7.99
CA GLN A 284 7.50 -3.73 -8.53
C GLN A 284 7.03 -2.88 -9.70
N VAL A 285 6.44 -3.52 -10.71
CA VAL A 285 5.75 -2.87 -11.83
C VAL A 285 4.27 -2.72 -11.49
N ASP A 286 3.70 -1.55 -11.72
CA ASP A 286 2.28 -1.31 -11.53
C ASP A 286 1.47 -1.83 -12.72
N GLU A 287 0.25 -2.32 -12.48
CA GLU A 287 -0.69 -2.56 -13.57
C GLU A 287 -1.24 -1.24 -14.12
N GLY A 288 -1.55 -1.21 -15.42
CA GLY A 288 -2.09 -0.04 -16.10
C GLY A 288 -1.72 -0.01 -17.57
N ASP A 289 -2.26 0.98 -18.30
CA ASP A 289 -2.05 1.20 -19.72
C ASP A 289 -0.55 1.34 -20.04
N ALA A 290 0.00 0.33 -20.70
CA ALA A 290 1.38 0.26 -21.16
C ALA A 290 1.50 0.41 -22.69
N HIS A 291 0.46 0.09 -23.43
CA HIS A 291 0.44 0.10 -24.90
C HIS A 291 -0.87 0.66 -25.42
N ALA A 292 -0.82 1.76 -26.16
CA ALA A 292 -1.99 2.53 -26.62
C ALA A 292 -3.06 1.73 -27.39
N ASP A 293 -2.68 0.62 -28.03
CA ASP A 293 -3.60 -0.23 -28.80
C ASP A 293 -4.22 -1.36 -27.95
N ILE A 294 -3.84 -1.49 -26.68
CA ILE A 294 -4.31 -2.53 -25.77
C ILE A 294 -5.05 -1.86 -24.62
N ALA A 295 -6.34 -2.07 -24.53
CA ALA A 295 -7.18 -1.42 -23.50
C ALA A 295 -7.43 -2.31 -22.26
N SER A 296 -6.53 -3.23 -21.96
CA SER A 296 -6.75 -4.16 -20.85
C SER A 296 -6.46 -3.54 -19.49
N GLU A 297 -5.45 -2.70 -19.39
CA GLU A 297 -4.96 -2.06 -18.16
C GLU A 297 -4.73 -3.04 -16.99
N ARG A 298 -4.60 -4.34 -17.28
CA ARG A 298 -4.55 -5.43 -16.27
C ARG A 298 -3.37 -6.36 -16.54
N VAL A 299 -2.80 -6.85 -15.44
CA VAL A 299 -1.81 -7.96 -15.46
C VAL A 299 -2.39 -9.28 -14.95
N ALA A 300 -3.70 -9.37 -14.79
CA ALA A 300 -4.38 -10.59 -14.36
C ALA A 300 -5.30 -11.12 -15.46
N VAL A 301 -5.13 -12.41 -15.76
CA VAL A 301 -5.99 -13.16 -16.68
C VAL A 301 -7.15 -13.77 -15.92
N SER A 302 -8.36 -13.68 -16.47
CA SER A 302 -9.58 -14.21 -15.90
C SER A 302 -10.16 -15.34 -16.75
N LEU A 303 -10.87 -16.27 -16.10
CA LEU A 303 -11.73 -17.22 -16.80
C LEU A 303 -13.14 -16.63 -16.90
N PRO A 304 -13.89 -16.91 -17.98
CA PRO A 304 -15.27 -16.47 -18.11
C PRO A 304 -16.11 -17.03 -16.96
N VAL A 305 -16.95 -16.19 -16.39
CA VAL A 305 -17.95 -16.64 -15.40
C VAL A 305 -18.99 -17.48 -16.16
N VAL A 306 -19.03 -18.77 -15.89
CA VAL A 306 -20.10 -19.63 -16.41
C VAL A 306 -21.38 -19.24 -15.67
N PRO A 307 -22.46 -18.83 -16.36
CA PRO A 307 -23.71 -18.40 -15.75
C PRO A 307 -24.42 -19.55 -15.01
#